data_64ca1c713195526a37ad84c92c6faf33
#
_entry.id   64ca1c713195526a37ad84c92c6faf33
#
_cell.length_a   1.000
_cell.length_b   1.000
_cell.length_c   1.000
_cell.angle_alpha   90.00
_cell.angle_beta   90.00
_cell.angle_gamma   90.00
#
_symmetry.space_group_name_H-M   'P 1'
#
loop_
_entity.id
_entity.type
_entity.pdbx_description
1 polymer ?
#
loop_
_entity_poly.entity_id
_entity_poly.type
_entity_poly.pdbx_seq_one_letter_code
_entity_poly.pdbx_strand_id
1 'polypeptide(L)'
;MLQEYRTHVAERAAEGLVPKVLDAEQTAALVELVKSPPAGEGDFLIDLLTNRVPAGVDDAAYVKAGFLAAVTKGEATSPILSPEKATELLGTMLGGYNIQPMIDLLENEALSSAAAHGLSNTLLMFDAFHDVQERAEAGNAAAKSVMQSWADGSWFTSRKEVA
;
A
#
# COMPACT_ATOMS: atom_id res chain seq x y z
N MET A 1 -3.35 18.46 -14.09
CA MET A 1 -2.93 17.08 -13.85
C MET A 1 -3.82 16.05 -14.57
N LEU A 2 -5.16 15.89 -14.29
CA LEU A 2 -5.98 14.83 -14.93
C LEU A 2 -6.02 14.91 -16.46
N GLN A 3 -6.26 16.11 -17.03
CA GLN A 3 -6.31 16.26 -18.47
C GLN A 3 -4.96 16.00 -19.14
N GLU A 4 -3.88 16.44 -18.54
CA GLU A 4 -2.51 16.20 -19.00
C GLU A 4 -2.19 14.71 -18.99
N TYR A 5 -2.57 14.02 -17.90
CA TYR A 5 -2.37 12.58 -17.82
C TYR A 5 -3.18 11.81 -18.85
N ARG A 6 -4.44 12.19 -19.13
CA ARG A 6 -5.25 11.62 -20.19
C ARG A 6 -4.63 11.84 -21.58
N THR A 7 -4.10 13.04 -21.82
CA THR A 7 -3.37 13.32 -23.07
C THR A 7 -2.15 12.42 -23.19
N HIS A 8 -1.34 12.30 -22.12
CA HIS A 8 -0.21 11.39 -22.07
C HIS A 8 -0.60 9.92 -22.34
N VAL A 9 -1.70 9.45 -21.76
CA VAL A 9 -2.22 8.09 -22.00
C VAL A 9 -2.54 7.90 -23.49
N ALA A 10 -3.23 8.87 -24.11
CA ALA A 10 -3.60 8.80 -25.53
C ALA A 10 -2.39 8.81 -26.47
N GLU A 11 -1.40 9.66 -26.19
CA GLU A 11 -0.14 9.75 -26.96
C GLU A 11 0.63 8.43 -26.89
N ARG A 12 0.78 7.87 -25.66
CA ARG A 12 1.46 6.58 -25.47
C ARG A 12 0.72 5.43 -26.16
N ALA A 13 -0.61 5.42 -26.08
CA ALA A 13 -1.41 4.40 -26.73
C ALA A 13 -1.27 4.44 -28.27
N ALA A 14 -1.16 5.62 -28.87
CA ALA A 14 -0.91 5.78 -30.31
C ALA A 14 0.43 5.18 -30.76
N GLU A 15 1.42 5.11 -29.86
CA GLU A 15 2.72 4.50 -30.07
C GLU A 15 2.75 3.00 -29.67
N GLY A 16 1.65 2.43 -29.18
CA GLY A 16 1.59 1.06 -28.66
C GLY A 16 2.32 0.87 -27.33
N LEU A 17 2.50 1.94 -26.57
CA LEU A 17 3.23 1.95 -25.29
C LEU A 17 2.27 2.13 -24.11
N VAL A 18 2.64 1.55 -22.95
CA VAL A 18 1.90 1.79 -21.71
C VAL A 18 2.16 3.21 -21.18
N PRO A 19 1.20 3.83 -20.47
CA PRO A 19 1.41 5.12 -19.83
C PRO A 19 2.55 5.04 -18.81
N LYS A 20 3.31 6.12 -18.65
CA LYS A 20 4.30 6.24 -17.58
C LYS A 20 3.59 6.26 -16.23
N VAL A 21 4.30 5.80 -15.20
CA VAL A 21 3.88 5.96 -13.80
C VAL A 21 3.91 7.45 -13.41
N LEU A 22 3.16 7.79 -12.36
CA LEU A 22 3.15 9.14 -11.80
C LEU A 22 4.44 9.37 -11.00
N ASP A 23 5.01 10.54 -11.11
CA ASP A 23 6.09 11.01 -10.25
C ASP A 23 5.55 11.54 -8.90
N ALA A 24 6.44 12.01 -8.03
CA ALA A 24 6.08 12.49 -6.70
C ALA A 24 5.18 13.74 -6.74
N GLU A 25 5.43 14.67 -7.65
CA GLU A 25 4.62 15.90 -7.80
C GLU A 25 3.21 15.58 -8.32
N GLN A 26 3.13 14.72 -9.33
CA GLN A 26 1.85 14.23 -9.87
C GLN A 26 1.08 13.43 -8.82
N THR A 27 1.77 12.61 -8.03
CA THR A 27 1.16 11.83 -6.94
C THR A 27 0.65 12.74 -5.83
N ALA A 28 1.36 13.79 -5.46
CA ALA A 28 0.87 14.80 -4.51
C ALA A 28 -0.38 15.52 -5.03
N ALA A 29 -0.39 15.90 -6.31
CA ALA A 29 -1.58 16.48 -6.94
C ALA A 29 -2.75 15.50 -7.00
N LEU A 30 -2.49 14.21 -7.25
CA LEU A 30 -3.50 13.15 -7.19
C LEU A 30 -4.10 13.02 -5.78
N VAL A 31 -3.27 13.05 -4.74
CA VAL A 31 -3.72 12.99 -3.34
C VAL A 31 -4.72 14.11 -3.02
N GLU A 32 -4.44 15.35 -3.46
CA GLU A 32 -5.37 16.46 -3.24
C GLU A 32 -6.71 16.26 -3.97
N LEU A 33 -6.67 15.70 -5.17
CA LEU A 33 -7.90 15.33 -5.89
C LEU A 33 -8.67 14.19 -5.23
N VAL A 34 -7.98 13.20 -4.64
CA VAL A 34 -8.64 12.11 -3.89
C VAL A 34 -9.30 12.62 -2.62
N LYS A 35 -8.72 13.63 -1.94
CA LYS A 35 -9.34 14.29 -0.78
C LYS A 35 -10.62 15.08 -1.17
N SER A 36 -10.64 15.67 -2.36
CA SER A 36 -11.74 16.48 -2.87
C SER A 36 -12.01 16.20 -4.34
N PRO A 37 -12.61 15.02 -4.65
CA PRO A 37 -12.73 14.57 -6.02
C PRO A 37 -13.72 15.42 -6.82
N PRO A 38 -13.37 15.80 -8.07
CA PRO A 38 -14.33 16.35 -9.00
C PRO A 38 -15.46 15.36 -9.30
N ALA A 39 -16.64 15.88 -9.59
CA ALA A 39 -17.81 15.04 -9.88
C ALA A 39 -17.52 14.05 -11.03
N GLY A 40 -17.80 12.77 -10.81
CA GLY A 40 -17.62 11.72 -11.80
C GLY A 40 -16.18 11.20 -11.98
N GLU A 41 -15.19 11.73 -11.25
CA GLU A 41 -13.78 11.32 -11.40
C GLU A 41 -13.32 10.26 -10.37
N GLY A 42 -14.16 9.90 -9.41
CA GLY A 42 -13.76 9.05 -8.28
C GLY A 42 -13.08 7.75 -8.68
N ASP A 43 -13.70 6.98 -9.58
CA ASP A 43 -13.17 5.69 -10.01
C ASP A 43 -11.82 5.83 -10.73
N PHE A 44 -11.68 6.87 -11.55
CA PHE A 44 -10.42 7.14 -12.26
C PHE A 44 -9.30 7.56 -11.29
N LEU A 45 -9.61 8.37 -10.28
CA LEU A 45 -8.63 8.76 -9.25
C LEU A 45 -8.17 7.56 -8.43
N ILE A 46 -9.08 6.67 -8.05
CA ILE A 46 -8.72 5.42 -7.33
C ILE A 46 -7.92 4.48 -8.22
N ASP A 47 -8.23 4.39 -9.52
CA ASP A 47 -7.42 3.61 -10.46
C ASP A 47 -5.99 4.15 -10.57
N LEU A 48 -5.82 5.47 -10.70
CA LEU A 48 -4.50 6.10 -10.72
C LEU A 48 -3.72 5.83 -9.44
N LEU A 49 -4.35 6.03 -8.28
CA LEU A 49 -3.73 5.79 -6.97
C LEU A 49 -3.31 4.33 -6.80
N THR A 50 -4.11 3.39 -7.31
CA THR A 50 -3.86 1.96 -7.21
C THR A 50 -2.76 1.51 -8.16
N ASN A 51 -2.87 1.89 -9.45
CA ASN A 51 -2.17 1.23 -10.54
C ASN A 51 -1.08 2.08 -11.20
N ARG A 52 -1.00 3.38 -10.89
CA ARG A 52 -0.09 4.31 -11.58
C ARG A 52 0.93 5.00 -10.70
N VAL A 53 0.89 4.78 -9.39
CA VAL A 53 1.95 5.22 -8.47
C VAL A 53 2.94 4.07 -8.31
N PRO A 54 4.27 4.31 -8.47
CA PRO A 54 5.29 3.30 -8.24
C PRO A 54 5.19 2.70 -6.83
N ALA A 55 5.65 1.47 -6.70
CA ALA A 55 5.77 0.78 -5.41
C ALA A 55 7.20 0.89 -4.85
N GLY A 56 7.43 0.35 -3.65
CA GLY A 56 8.75 0.27 -3.02
C GLY A 56 9.20 1.59 -2.40
N VAL A 57 10.40 2.04 -2.78
CA VAL A 57 11.09 3.19 -2.16
C VAL A 57 11.21 4.41 -3.08
N ASP A 58 10.38 4.47 -4.11
CA ASP A 58 10.27 5.64 -4.99
C ASP A 58 9.67 6.85 -4.23
N ASP A 59 10.05 8.08 -4.60
CA ASP A 59 9.54 9.28 -3.95
C ASP A 59 8.00 9.41 -4.08
N ALA A 60 7.42 8.96 -5.21
CA ALA A 60 5.98 8.89 -5.37
C ALA A 60 5.33 7.86 -4.42
N ALA A 61 6.01 6.74 -4.16
CA ALA A 61 5.57 5.75 -3.18
C ALA A 61 5.57 6.33 -1.76
N TYR A 62 6.56 7.18 -1.41
CA TYR A 62 6.58 7.89 -0.15
C TYR A 62 5.34 8.78 0.04
N VAL A 63 5.00 9.58 -0.97
CA VAL A 63 3.80 10.44 -0.96
C VAL A 63 2.53 9.60 -0.80
N LYS A 64 2.38 8.53 -1.59
CA LYS A 64 1.23 7.61 -1.50
C LYS A 64 1.12 6.98 -0.11
N ALA A 65 2.20 6.40 0.41
CA ALA A 65 2.20 5.75 1.72
C ALA A 65 1.83 6.71 2.84
N GLY A 66 2.38 7.93 2.83
CA GLY A 66 2.06 8.97 3.81
C GLY A 66 0.58 9.35 3.79
N PHE A 67 -0.01 9.51 2.61
CA PHE A 67 -1.45 9.79 2.49
C PHE A 67 -2.32 8.62 2.96
N LEU A 68 -2.03 7.40 2.53
CA LEU A 68 -2.77 6.22 2.95
C LEU A 68 -2.70 6.03 4.47
N ALA A 69 -1.52 6.18 5.07
CA ALA A 69 -1.34 6.13 6.52
C ALA A 69 -2.14 7.22 7.25
N ALA A 70 -2.19 8.43 6.72
CA ALA A 70 -3.00 9.51 7.29
C ALA A 70 -4.50 9.19 7.24
N VAL A 71 -4.98 8.55 6.15
CA VAL A 71 -6.39 8.10 6.06
C VAL A 71 -6.68 7.01 7.09
N THR A 72 -5.80 6.03 7.29
CA THR A 72 -6.01 4.96 8.28
C THR A 72 -6.02 5.44 9.71
N LYS A 73 -5.33 6.56 10.00
CA LYS A 73 -5.29 7.23 11.31
C LYS A 73 -6.42 8.24 11.53
N GLY A 74 -7.22 8.53 10.48
CA GLY A 74 -8.23 9.59 10.52
C GLY A 74 -7.67 11.02 10.46
N GLU A 75 -6.39 11.18 10.16
CA GLU A 75 -5.71 12.47 9.98
C GLU A 75 -6.01 13.11 8.61
N ALA A 76 -6.41 12.27 7.65
CA ALA A 76 -6.91 12.70 6.35
C ALA A 76 -8.23 11.98 6.03
N THR A 77 -9.09 12.62 5.26
CA THR A 77 -10.37 12.05 4.84
C THR A 77 -10.55 12.15 3.34
N SER A 78 -11.31 11.21 2.78
CA SER A 78 -11.69 11.20 1.37
C SER A 78 -13.09 10.61 1.23
N PRO A 79 -13.96 11.18 0.42
CA PRO A 79 -15.29 10.60 0.18
C PRO A 79 -15.25 9.33 -0.69
N ILE A 80 -14.10 9.04 -1.31
CA ILE A 80 -13.93 7.90 -2.24
C ILE A 80 -12.91 6.86 -1.77
N LEU A 81 -12.30 7.06 -0.60
CA LEU A 81 -11.27 6.16 -0.05
C LEU A 81 -11.52 5.93 1.44
N SER A 82 -11.99 4.73 1.80
CA SER A 82 -12.16 4.35 3.20
C SER A 82 -10.84 3.95 3.86
N PRO A 83 -10.74 3.95 5.21
CA PRO A 83 -9.58 3.45 5.95
C PRO A 83 -9.22 1.99 5.61
N GLU A 84 -10.23 1.13 5.43
CA GLU A 84 -10.03 -0.27 5.04
C GLU A 84 -9.38 -0.35 3.66
N LYS A 85 -9.91 0.41 2.68
CA LYS A 85 -9.33 0.44 1.33
C LYS A 85 -7.93 1.04 1.32
N ALA A 86 -7.67 2.05 2.14
CA ALA A 86 -6.31 2.61 2.31
C ALA A 86 -5.34 1.56 2.87
N THR A 87 -5.77 0.74 3.85
CA THR A 87 -4.98 -0.36 4.40
C THR A 87 -4.68 -1.44 3.34
N GLU A 88 -5.68 -1.83 2.55
CA GLU A 88 -5.47 -2.74 1.42
C GLU A 88 -4.42 -2.21 0.43
N LEU A 89 -4.52 -0.94 0.07
CA LEU A 89 -3.57 -0.31 -0.85
C LEU A 89 -2.15 -0.22 -0.27
N LEU A 90 -1.99 0.03 1.03
CA LEU A 90 -0.70 -0.10 1.72
C LEU A 90 -0.13 -1.51 1.54
N GLY A 91 -0.94 -2.55 1.68
CA GLY A 91 -0.54 -3.95 1.51
C GLY A 91 -0.04 -4.30 0.10
N THR A 92 -0.36 -3.50 -0.92
CA THR A 92 0.10 -3.72 -2.30
C THR A 92 1.43 -3.05 -2.65
N MET A 93 2.04 -2.30 -1.73
CA MET A 93 3.21 -1.45 -2.04
C MET A 93 4.56 -2.17 -1.99
N LEU A 94 4.59 -3.47 -1.74
CA LEU A 94 5.76 -4.36 -1.87
C LEU A 94 6.95 -4.10 -0.92
N GLY A 95 6.74 -3.36 0.15
CA GLY A 95 7.78 -3.02 1.11
C GLY A 95 8.21 -1.54 1.04
N GLY A 96 9.11 -1.13 1.94
CA GLY A 96 9.53 0.26 2.09
C GLY A 96 8.58 1.07 2.97
N TYR A 97 8.07 2.18 2.49
CA TYR A 97 7.31 3.17 3.28
C TYR A 97 5.96 2.68 3.83
N ASN A 98 5.43 1.58 3.33
CA ASN A 98 4.16 1.01 3.79
C ASN A 98 4.31 0.08 4.99
N ILE A 99 5.50 -0.40 5.31
CA ILE A 99 5.72 -1.44 6.32
C ILE A 99 5.35 -0.94 7.72
N GLN A 100 5.96 0.15 8.19
CA GLN A 100 5.70 0.66 9.52
C GLN A 100 4.23 1.05 9.74
N PRO A 101 3.55 1.76 8.80
CA PRO A 101 2.10 1.99 8.91
C PRO A 101 1.28 0.71 9.09
N MET A 102 1.59 -0.36 8.35
CA MET A 102 0.87 -1.63 8.50
C MET A 102 1.16 -2.32 9.83
N ILE A 103 2.39 -2.26 10.33
CA ILE A 103 2.75 -2.80 11.66
C ILE A 103 1.97 -2.07 12.76
N ASP A 104 1.88 -0.75 12.68
CA ASP A 104 1.11 0.06 13.63
C ASP A 104 -0.39 -0.32 13.62
N LEU A 105 -0.93 -0.66 12.45
CA LEU A 105 -2.32 -1.07 12.29
C LEU A 105 -2.63 -2.47 12.86
N LEU A 106 -1.65 -3.29 13.22
CA LEU A 106 -1.89 -4.57 13.91
C LEU A 106 -2.55 -4.38 15.28
N GLU A 107 -2.42 -3.21 15.89
CA GLU A 107 -3.10 -2.84 17.13
C GLU A 107 -4.50 -2.22 16.91
N ASN A 108 -4.89 -1.95 15.68
CA ASN A 108 -6.19 -1.36 15.35
C ASN A 108 -7.24 -2.46 15.15
N GLU A 109 -8.23 -2.56 16.01
CA GLU A 109 -9.24 -3.62 15.98
C GLU A 109 -9.96 -3.73 14.63
N ALA A 110 -10.27 -2.61 13.99
CA ALA A 110 -11.00 -2.58 12.71
C ALA A 110 -10.11 -2.92 11.49
N LEU A 111 -8.81 -2.58 11.54
CA LEU A 111 -7.91 -2.63 10.38
C LEU A 111 -6.84 -3.73 10.48
N SER A 112 -6.67 -4.35 11.65
CA SER A 112 -5.60 -5.32 11.92
C SER A 112 -5.63 -6.53 10.98
N SER A 113 -6.80 -7.00 10.59
CA SER A 113 -6.94 -8.12 9.65
C SER A 113 -6.42 -7.78 8.24
N ALA A 114 -6.76 -6.60 7.74
CA ALA A 114 -6.29 -6.12 6.43
C ALA A 114 -4.77 -5.85 6.46
N ALA A 115 -4.27 -5.25 7.55
CA ALA A 115 -2.85 -5.02 7.75
C ALA A 115 -2.05 -6.33 7.82
N ALA A 116 -2.55 -7.32 8.58
CA ALA A 116 -1.93 -8.64 8.68
C ALA A 116 -1.90 -9.35 7.32
N HIS A 117 -2.97 -9.25 6.53
CA HIS A 117 -2.98 -9.80 5.17
C HIS A 117 -1.90 -9.15 4.29
N GLY A 118 -1.77 -7.82 4.32
CA GLY A 118 -0.73 -7.10 3.57
C GLY A 118 0.69 -7.51 4.00
N LEU A 119 0.96 -7.56 5.30
CA LEU A 119 2.26 -7.98 5.84
C LEU A 119 2.59 -9.44 5.53
N SER A 120 1.61 -10.33 5.55
CA SER A 120 1.80 -11.75 5.20
C SER A 120 2.31 -11.95 3.77
N ASN A 121 1.97 -11.03 2.87
CA ASN A 121 2.41 -11.04 1.48
C ASN A 121 3.69 -10.22 1.23
N THR A 122 4.25 -9.59 2.26
CA THR A 122 5.44 -8.76 2.15
C THR A 122 6.64 -9.49 2.75
N LEU A 123 7.53 -10.00 1.90
CA LEU A 123 8.64 -10.86 2.33
C LEU A 123 9.94 -10.09 2.61
N LEU A 124 10.09 -8.87 2.05
CA LEU A 124 11.30 -8.06 2.17
C LEU A 124 11.12 -6.99 3.25
N MET A 125 11.17 -7.40 4.51
CA MET A 125 11.01 -6.49 5.64
C MET A 125 11.98 -6.83 6.80
N PHE A 126 13.23 -7.01 6.47
CA PHE A 126 14.25 -7.50 7.39
C PHE A 126 14.32 -6.75 8.72
N ASP A 127 14.37 -5.43 8.67
CA ASP A 127 14.50 -4.59 9.87
C ASP A 127 13.21 -4.59 10.72
N ALA A 128 12.05 -4.72 10.07
CA ALA A 128 10.75 -4.67 10.71
C ALA A 128 10.22 -6.05 11.18
N PHE A 129 10.95 -7.14 10.89
CA PHE A 129 10.57 -8.49 11.33
C PHE A 129 10.40 -8.56 12.85
N HIS A 130 11.34 -8.00 13.60
CA HIS A 130 11.31 -8.02 15.06
C HIS A 130 10.14 -7.24 15.64
N ASP A 131 9.70 -6.17 15.00
CA ASP A 131 8.54 -5.40 15.44
C ASP A 131 7.24 -6.23 15.38
N VAL A 132 7.10 -7.09 14.37
CA VAL A 132 5.97 -8.03 14.28
C VAL A 132 6.13 -9.16 15.29
N GLN A 133 7.35 -9.68 15.46
CA GLN A 133 7.64 -10.73 16.44
C GLN A 133 7.31 -10.28 17.85
N GLU A 134 7.76 -9.11 18.27
CA GLU A 134 7.50 -8.56 19.62
C GLU A 134 5.99 -8.43 19.89
N ARG A 135 5.21 -7.96 18.91
CA ARG A 135 3.74 -7.90 19.04
C ARG A 135 3.10 -9.29 19.13
N ALA A 136 3.60 -10.25 18.38
CA ALA A 136 3.13 -11.63 18.46
C ALA A 136 3.42 -12.26 19.83
N GLU A 137 4.61 -12.03 20.38
CA GLU A 137 5.02 -12.48 21.72
C GLU A 137 4.21 -11.79 22.82
N ALA A 138 3.87 -10.52 22.64
CA ALA A 138 2.97 -9.77 23.53
C ALA A 138 1.50 -10.23 23.47
N GLY A 139 1.16 -11.13 22.55
CA GLY A 139 -0.17 -11.75 22.48
C GLY A 139 -1.05 -11.24 21.33
N ASN A 140 -0.59 -10.28 20.51
CA ASN A 140 -1.36 -9.76 19.38
C ASN A 140 -1.68 -10.87 18.37
N ALA A 141 -2.98 -11.15 18.16
CA ALA A 141 -3.44 -12.25 17.30
C ALA A 141 -3.14 -12.01 15.81
N ALA A 142 -3.24 -10.75 15.35
CA ALA A 142 -2.94 -10.39 13.97
C ALA A 142 -1.45 -10.57 13.68
N ALA A 143 -0.56 -10.13 14.57
CA ALA A 143 0.87 -10.36 14.44
C ALA A 143 1.24 -11.84 14.45
N LYS A 144 0.59 -12.67 15.30
CA LYS A 144 0.77 -14.12 15.28
C LYS A 144 0.39 -14.74 13.93
N SER A 145 -0.70 -14.28 13.33
CA SER A 145 -1.12 -14.77 12.01
C SER A 145 -0.12 -14.42 10.90
N VAL A 146 0.51 -13.25 10.96
CA VAL A 146 1.58 -12.84 10.05
C VAL A 146 2.79 -13.76 10.20
N MET A 147 3.27 -13.95 11.43
CA MET A 147 4.42 -14.83 11.73
C MET A 147 4.16 -16.27 11.26
N GLN A 148 2.95 -16.79 11.48
CA GLN A 148 2.56 -18.12 11.02
C GLN A 148 2.55 -18.20 9.48
N SER A 149 1.98 -17.21 8.81
CA SER A 149 1.96 -17.14 7.34
C SER A 149 3.38 -17.17 6.74
N TRP A 150 4.32 -16.45 7.33
CA TRP A 150 5.71 -16.50 6.89
C TRP A 150 6.37 -17.85 7.13
N ALA A 151 6.11 -18.47 8.29
CA ALA A 151 6.64 -19.80 8.62
C ALA A 151 6.10 -20.89 7.69
N ASP A 152 4.85 -20.77 7.24
CA ASP A 152 4.19 -21.72 6.34
C ASP A 152 4.51 -21.47 4.85
N GLY A 153 5.21 -20.38 4.55
CA GLY A 153 5.56 -20.03 3.17
C GLY A 153 6.36 -21.13 2.48
N SER A 154 5.99 -21.47 1.24
CA SER A 154 6.63 -22.54 0.46
C SER A 154 8.13 -22.33 0.26
N TRP A 155 8.56 -21.09 0.16
CA TRP A 155 9.97 -20.71 0.06
C TRP A 155 10.77 -21.04 1.33
N PHE A 156 10.12 -21.12 2.49
CA PHE A 156 10.73 -21.51 3.76
C PHE A 156 10.62 -23.03 3.99
N THR A 157 9.46 -23.62 3.75
CA THR A 157 9.20 -25.04 3.99
C THR A 157 9.94 -25.96 3.01
N SER A 158 10.14 -25.52 1.77
CA SER A 158 10.89 -26.28 0.76
C SER A 158 12.39 -26.46 1.08
N ARG A 159 12.95 -25.64 1.99
CA ARG A 159 14.36 -25.78 2.42
C ARG A 159 14.61 -26.87 3.46
N LYS A 160 13.59 -27.48 4.01
CA LYS A 160 13.73 -28.57 4.99
C LYS A 160 14.36 -29.86 4.42
N GLU A 161 14.40 -29.98 3.10
CA GLU A 161 14.99 -31.13 2.42
C GLU A 161 16.50 -31.00 2.14
N VAL A 162 17.10 -29.86 2.47
CA VAL A 162 18.53 -29.56 2.19
C VAL A 162 19.40 -29.70 3.45
N ALA A 163 18.82 -30.08 4.56
CA ALA A 163 19.51 -30.46 5.80
C ALA A 163 19.59 -31.99 5.92
#